data_fc7830ba090bb422a8ad56604995a106
#
_entry.id   fc7830ba090bb422a8ad56604995a106
#
_cell.length_a   1.000
_cell.length_b   1.000
_cell.length_c   1.000
_cell.angle_alpha   90.00
_cell.angle_beta   90.00
_cell.angle_gamma   90.00
#
_symmetry.space_group_name_H-M   'P 1'
#
loop_
_entity.id
_entity.type
_entity.pdbx_description
1 polymer ?
#
loop_
_entity_poly.entity_id
_entity_poly.type
_entity_poly.pdbx_seq_one_letter_code
_entity_poly.pdbx_strand_id
1 'polypeptide(L)'
;MNKKTIFFSILIIIVGLAFYPSSENAPIKYIDRQTGEIEIEKVAGKKWLVWLYNNPIGKLSLHSMVKRKFISSYYGGMMDSPKSIEKIEPFITEYNIDLDIAQKQEFNSFNDFFVRKLKPEARPVNMDSIIVVSPADGKILAYADIDNQDFLIKGYSFDVMEFLNDDALAQKYKNGSLIVIRLCPTDYHRFHFPVSGKVSSLTKIEGGYFSVNPIALREIVEVFCLNKREYVSVSTRKFGEVIMAEVGATMVGSIIQTYKGDIAEKGKE
;
A
#
# COMPACT_ATOMS: atom_id res chain seq x y z
N MET A 1 32.94 -27.49 24.88
CA MET A 1 32.30 -27.73 23.54
C MET A 1 33.15 -27.03 22.46
N ASN A 2 33.53 -27.72 21.38
CA ASN A 2 34.38 -27.15 20.34
C ASN A 2 33.59 -26.05 19.59
N LYS A 3 34.26 -24.96 19.14
CA LYS A 3 33.64 -23.86 18.38
C LYS A 3 32.82 -24.36 17.18
N LYS A 4 33.26 -25.42 16.50
CA LYS A 4 32.52 -26.06 15.40
C LYS A 4 31.22 -26.67 15.85
N THR A 5 31.23 -27.39 17.02
CA THR A 5 30.02 -27.99 17.58
C THR A 5 28.97 -26.93 17.94
N ILE A 6 29.44 -25.84 18.58
CA ILE A 6 28.57 -24.68 18.90
C ILE A 6 27.93 -24.09 17.61
N PHE A 7 28.74 -23.85 16.59
CA PHE A 7 28.28 -23.33 15.31
C PHE A 7 27.21 -24.22 14.67
N PHE A 8 27.48 -25.54 14.59
CA PHE A 8 26.51 -26.50 14.02
C PHE A 8 25.24 -26.59 14.86
N SER A 9 25.32 -26.55 16.18
CA SER A 9 24.14 -26.54 17.06
C SER A 9 23.28 -25.29 16.83
N ILE A 10 23.90 -24.12 16.75
CA ILE A 10 23.19 -22.87 16.45
C ILE A 10 22.56 -22.93 15.07
N LEU A 11 23.26 -23.43 14.06
CA LEU A 11 22.74 -23.56 12.70
C LEU A 11 21.51 -24.48 12.66
N ILE A 12 21.56 -25.61 13.36
CA ILE A 12 20.42 -26.56 13.45
C ILE A 12 19.22 -25.88 14.12
N ILE A 13 19.44 -25.11 15.19
CA ILE A 13 18.37 -24.35 15.85
C ILE A 13 17.76 -23.33 14.91
N ILE A 14 18.56 -22.54 14.19
CA ILE A 14 18.09 -21.54 13.23
C ILE A 14 17.27 -22.20 12.13
N VAL A 15 17.77 -23.32 11.57
CA VAL A 15 17.05 -24.08 10.54
C VAL A 15 15.72 -24.60 11.10
N GLY A 16 15.75 -25.22 12.31
CA GLY A 16 14.53 -25.69 12.97
C GLY A 16 13.49 -24.58 13.18
N LEU A 17 13.93 -23.41 13.62
CA LEU A 17 13.07 -22.25 13.81
C LEU A 17 12.54 -21.70 12.48
N ALA A 18 13.33 -21.75 11.41
CA ALA A 18 12.88 -21.29 10.08
C ALA A 18 11.73 -22.16 9.53
N PHE A 19 11.69 -23.45 9.86
CA PHE A 19 10.62 -24.37 9.50
C PHE A 19 9.53 -24.51 10.59
N TYR A 20 9.63 -23.72 11.66
CA TYR A 20 8.60 -23.74 12.69
C TYR A 20 7.23 -23.36 12.09
N PRO A 21 6.17 -24.14 12.32
CA PRO A 21 4.87 -23.85 11.74
C PRO A 21 4.36 -22.47 12.12
N SER A 22 3.97 -21.68 11.13
CA SER A 22 3.32 -20.39 11.33
C SER A 22 1.81 -20.62 11.47
N SER A 23 1.17 -19.93 12.42
CA SER A 23 -0.27 -19.97 12.57
C SER A 23 -0.95 -19.46 11.29
N GLU A 24 -2.02 -20.12 10.86
CA GLU A 24 -2.82 -19.62 9.75
C GLU A 24 -3.55 -18.34 10.17
N ASN A 25 -3.53 -17.35 9.27
CA ASN A 25 -4.28 -16.13 9.46
C ASN A 25 -5.73 -16.31 8.99
N ALA A 26 -6.67 -15.73 9.73
CA ALA A 26 -8.06 -15.67 9.32
C ALA A 26 -8.19 -15.04 7.90
N PRO A 27 -9.13 -15.51 7.08
CA PRO A 27 -9.34 -14.97 5.74
C PRO A 27 -9.63 -13.47 5.78
N ILE A 28 -9.14 -12.75 4.77
CA ILE A 28 -9.40 -11.33 4.60
C ILE A 28 -10.70 -11.21 3.83
N LYS A 29 -11.74 -10.72 4.49
CA LYS A 29 -13.06 -10.50 3.89
C LYS A 29 -13.25 -9.05 3.54
N TYR A 30 -13.90 -8.77 2.41
CA TYR A 30 -14.35 -7.45 2.01
C TYR A 30 -15.73 -7.54 1.36
N ILE A 31 -16.44 -6.42 1.28
CA ILE A 31 -17.71 -6.33 0.56
C ILE A 31 -17.41 -5.79 -0.83
N ASP A 32 -17.78 -6.55 -1.85
CA ASP A 32 -17.71 -6.07 -3.23
C ASP A 32 -18.76 -4.99 -3.44
N ARG A 33 -18.34 -3.85 -3.98
CA ARG A 33 -19.21 -2.69 -4.16
C ARG A 33 -20.30 -2.90 -5.22
N GLN A 34 -20.04 -3.72 -6.23
CA GLN A 34 -20.97 -3.92 -7.34
C GLN A 34 -22.05 -4.93 -6.99
N THR A 35 -21.65 -6.02 -6.34
CA THR A 35 -22.55 -7.11 -5.98
C THR A 35 -23.15 -6.96 -4.59
N GLY A 36 -22.48 -6.24 -3.66
CA GLY A 36 -22.83 -6.17 -2.24
C GLY A 36 -22.47 -7.44 -1.47
N GLU A 37 -21.84 -8.43 -2.10
CA GLU A 37 -21.51 -9.70 -1.48
C GLU A 37 -20.19 -9.65 -0.72
N ILE A 38 -20.04 -10.57 0.27
CA ILE A 38 -18.79 -10.73 1.00
C ILE A 38 -17.87 -11.65 0.23
N GLU A 39 -16.75 -11.14 -0.18
CA GLU A 39 -15.70 -11.88 -0.86
C GLU A 39 -14.45 -12.10 -0.01
N ILE A 40 -13.62 -13.06 -0.40
CA ILE A 40 -12.33 -13.35 0.24
C ILE A 40 -11.20 -12.91 -0.69
N GLU A 41 -10.34 -12.05 -0.16
CA GLU A 41 -9.18 -11.55 -0.90
C GLU A 41 -8.16 -12.65 -1.21
N LYS A 42 -7.78 -12.76 -2.47
CA LYS A 42 -6.64 -13.57 -2.90
C LYS A 42 -5.35 -12.79 -2.61
N VAL A 43 -4.57 -13.29 -1.66
CA VAL A 43 -3.34 -12.61 -1.22
C VAL A 43 -2.14 -13.09 -2.03
N ALA A 44 -1.54 -12.18 -2.80
CA ALA A 44 -0.31 -12.46 -3.52
C ALA A 44 0.82 -12.78 -2.54
N GLY A 45 1.50 -13.93 -2.75
CA GLY A 45 2.58 -14.37 -1.88
C GLY A 45 2.17 -14.70 -0.44
N LYS A 46 0.91 -15.12 -0.20
CA LYS A 46 0.35 -15.39 1.14
C LYS A 46 1.30 -16.20 2.02
N LYS A 47 1.85 -17.31 1.51
CA LYS A 47 2.74 -18.20 2.28
C LYS A 47 3.98 -17.47 2.77
N TRP A 48 4.57 -16.62 1.92
CA TRP A 48 5.75 -15.82 2.26
C TRP A 48 5.41 -14.73 3.30
N LEU A 49 4.29 -14.04 3.15
CA LEU A 49 3.82 -13.05 4.12
C LEU A 49 3.55 -13.68 5.49
N VAL A 50 2.83 -14.81 5.54
CA VAL A 50 2.56 -15.54 6.77
C VAL A 50 3.88 -15.95 7.44
N TRP A 51 4.83 -16.51 6.69
CA TRP A 51 6.14 -16.85 7.24
C TRP A 51 6.88 -15.62 7.75
N LEU A 52 6.92 -14.54 6.97
CA LEU A 52 7.66 -13.34 7.29
C LEU A 52 7.15 -12.66 8.58
N TYR A 53 5.84 -12.65 8.80
CA TYR A 53 5.21 -11.94 9.92
C TYR A 53 4.91 -12.84 11.13
N ASN A 54 4.77 -14.15 10.96
CA ASN A 54 4.39 -15.06 12.05
C ASN A 54 5.54 -15.97 12.51
N ASN A 55 6.54 -16.25 11.64
CA ASN A 55 7.67 -17.12 12.00
C ASN A 55 8.77 -16.30 12.70
N PRO A 56 9.45 -16.82 13.76
CA PRO A 56 10.52 -16.10 14.46
C PRO A 56 11.68 -15.66 13.55
N ILE A 57 12.16 -16.53 12.65
CA ILE A 57 13.22 -16.18 11.68
C ILE A 57 12.70 -15.22 10.61
N GLY A 58 11.43 -15.37 10.21
CA GLY A 58 10.75 -14.43 9.33
C GLY A 58 10.72 -13.03 9.93
N LYS A 59 10.28 -12.88 11.18
CA LYS A 59 10.29 -11.59 11.92
C LYS A 59 11.67 -10.98 12.01
N LEU A 60 12.69 -11.79 12.32
CA LEU A 60 14.07 -11.32 12.32
C LEU A 60 14.51 -10.81 10.95
N SER A 61 14.19 -11.53 9.88
CA SER A 61 14.48 -11.15 8.50
C SER A 61 13.75 -9.87 8.10
N LEU A 62 12.48 -9.72 8.51
CA LEU A 62 11.68 -8.52 8.28
C LEU A 62 12.36 -7.29 8.88
N HIS A 63 12.69 -7.33 10.17
CA HIS A 63 13.26 -6.19 10.88
C HIS A 63 14.70 -5.86 10.48
N SER A 64 15.51 -6.85 10.12
CA SER A 64 16.90 -6.64 9.72
C SER A 64 17.05 -6.22 8.26
N MET A 65 16.28 -6.79 7.34
CA MET A 65 16.51 -6.68 5.91
C MET A 65 15.29 -6.23 5.10
N VAL A 66 14.15 -6.97 5.21
CA VAL A 66 13.04 -6.83 4.23
C VAL A 66 12.42 -5.44 4.24
N LYS A 67 12.30 -4.81 5.41
CA LYS A 67 11.78 -3.42 5.55
C LYS A 67 12.73 -2.35 4.99
N ARG A 68 13.92 -2.70 4.53
CA ARG A 68 14.92 -1.74 4.07
C ARG A 68 14.70 -1.38 2.60
N LYS A 69 14.90 -0.10 2.30
CA LYS A 69 14.81 0.45 0.93
C LYS A 69 15.61 -0.38 -0.09
N PHE A 70 16.80 -0.83 0.30
CA PHE A 70 17.69 -1.63 -0.56
C PHE A 70 16.99 -2.86 -1.13
N ILE A 71 16.29 -3.64 -0.31
CA ILE A 71 15.58 -4.85 -0.76
C ILE A 71 14.48 -4.51 -1.77
N SER A 72 13.65 -3.51 -1.44
CA SER A 72 12.58 -3.07 -2.36
C SER A 72 13.15 -2.50 -3.66
N SER A 73 14.26 -1.75 -3.61
CA SER A 73 14.92 -1.21 -4.80
C SER A 73 15.56 -2.29 -5.67
N TYR A 74 16.20 -3.29 -5.05
CA TYR A 74 16.77 -4.43 -5.77
C TYR A 74 15.69 -5.23 -6.50
N TYR A 75 14.59 -5.55 -5.79
CA TYR A 75 13.46 -6.24 -6.39
C TYR A 75 12.80 -5.41 -7.51
N GLY A 76 12.62 -4.10 -7.29
CA GLY A 76 12.12 -3.17 -8.31
C GLY A 76 12.97 -3.20 -9.59
N GLY A 77 14.30 -3.14 -9.45
CA GLY A 77 15.22 -3.26 -10.60
C GLY A 77 15.11 -4.59 -11.36
N MET A 78 14.84 -5.70 -10.64
CA MET A 78 14.56 -6.99 -11.30
C MET A 78 13.23 -6.93 -12.08
N MET A 79 12.21 -6.24 -11.56
CA MET A 79 10.91 -6.10 -12.22
C MET A 79 10.91 -5.07 -13.36
N ASP A 80 11.92 -4.19 -13.44
CA ASP A 80 12.18 -3.32 -14.59
C ASP A 80 12.88 -4.05 -15.74
N SER A 81 13.52 -5.18 -15.46
CA SER A 81 14.23 -5.97 -16.47
C SER A 81 13.27 -6.57 -17.50
N PRO A 82 13.62 -6.61 -18.80
CA PRO A 82 12.83 -7.30 -19.82
C PRO A 82 12.55 -8.79 -19.51
N LYS A 83 13.43 -9.45 -18.78
CA LYS A 83 13.20 -10.84 -18.33
C LYS A 83 11.95 -10.99 -17.44
N SER A 84 11.52 -9.92 -16.82
CA SER A 84 10.33 -9.95 -15.94
C SER A 84 9.00 -10.06 -16.71
N ILE A 85 9.02 -9.88 -18.04
CA ILE A 85 7.84 -10.05 -18.92
C ILE A 85 7.22 -11.44 -18.76
N GLU A 86 8.04 -12.47 -18.57
CA GLU A 86 7.59 -13.86 -18.36
C GLU A 86 6.67 -14.04 -17.14
N LYS A 87 6.67 -13.08 -16.21
CA LYS A 87 5.83 -13.11 -15.01
C LYS A 87 4.43 -12.52 -15.25
N ILE A 88 4.21 -11.80 -16.35
CA ILE A 88 2.96 -11.07 -16.59
C ILE A 88 1.81 -12.03 -16.83
N GLU A 89 1.94 -12.95 -17.78
CA GLU A 89 0.87 -13.89 -18.14
C GLU A 89 0.45 -14.80 -16.97
N PRO A 90 1.38 -15.42 -16.21
CA PRO A 90 1.01 -16.15 -15.00
C PRO A 90 0.27 -15.30 -13.98
N PHE A 91 0.67 -14.03 -13.81
CA PHE A 91 0.04 -13.13 -12.86
C PHE A 91 -1.38 -12.72 -13.30
N ILE A 92 -1.58 -12.45 -14.58
CA ILE A 92 -2.90 -12.16 -15.14
C ILE A 92 -3.85 -13.34 -14.93
N THR A 93 -3.39 -14.55 -15.26
CA THR A 93 -4.19 -15.76 -15.14
C THR A 93 -4.53 -16.09 -13.69
N GLU A 94 -3.55 -16.02 -12.78
CA GLU A 94 -3.75 -16.33 -11.35
C GLU A 94 -4.76 -15.40 -10.69
N TYR A 95 -4.72 -14.09 -11.05
CA TYR A 95 -5.55 -13.07 -10.42
C TYR A 95 -6.72 -12.60 -11.27
N ASN A 96 -6.93 -13.20 -12.43
CA ASN A 96 -8.02 -12.86 -13.36
C ASN A 96 -8.05 -11.34 -13.69
N ILE A 97 -6.89 -10.79 -14.09
CA ILE A 97 -6.78 -9.37 -14.41
C ILE A 97 -7.32 -9.10 -15.80
N ASP A 98 -8.29 -8.20 -15.89
CA ASP A 98 -8.81 -7.73 -17.15
C ASP A 98 -7.82 -6.75 -17.82
N LEU A 99 -7.19 -7.20 -18.91
CA LEU A 99 -6.32 -6.34 -19.71
C LEU A 99 -7.09 -5.54 -20.79
N ASP A 100 -8.31 -5.88 -21.11
CA ASP A 100 -9.06 -5.18 -22.17
C ASP A 100 -9.33 -3.72 -21.80
N ILE A 101 -9.31 -3.41 -20.50
CA ILE A 101 -9.43 -2.04 -20.01
C ILE A 101 -8.11 -1.26 -20.04
N ALA A 102 -6.96 -1.88 -20.31
CA ALA A 102 -5.68 -1.20 -20.40
C ALA A 102 -5.51 -0.46 -21.74
N GLN A 103 -4.78 0.67 -21.71
CA GLN A 103 -4.51 1.46 -22.94
C GLN A 103 -3.59 0.71 -23.91
N LYS A 104 -2.75 -0.19 -23.42
CA LYS A 104 -1.87 -1.04 -24.23
C LYS A 104 -1.90 -2.47 -23.74
N GLN A 105 -1.61 -3.42 -24.63
CA GLN A 105 -1.62 -4.86 -24.34
C GLN A 105 -0.23 -5.46 -24.24
N GLU A 106 0.79 -4.73 -24.71
CA GLU A 106 2.19 -5.16 -24.68
C GLU A 106 2.99 -4.32 -23.71
N PHE A 107 3.84 -4.98 -22.93
CA PHE A 107 4.64 -4.35 -21.87
C PHE A 107 6.11 -4.74 -21.99
N ASN A 108 6.99 -3.81 -21.63
CA ASN A 108 8.44 -4.01 -21.71
C ASN A 108 9.03 -4.68 -20.45
N SER A 109 8.27 -4.73 -19.37
CA SER A 109 8.66 -5.32 -18.09
C SER A 109 7.42 -5.57 -17.23
N PHE A 110 7.61 -6.29 -16.11
CA PHE A 110 6.53 -6.46 -15.12
C PHE A 110 6.13 -5.12 -14.49
N ASN A 111 7.09 -4.22 -14.21
CA ASN A 111 6.75 -2.90 -13.67
C ASN A 111 5.96 -2.04 -14.68
N ASP A 112 6.28 -2.12 -15.98
CA ASP A 112 5.50 -1.42 -17.02
C ASP A 112 4.05 -1.92 -17.07
N PHE A 113 3.84 -3.22 -16.88
CA PHE A 113 2.50 -3.81 -16.71
C PHE A 113 1.84 -3.36 -15.38
N PHE A 114 2.60 -3.37 -14.29
CA PHE A 114 2.09 -3.05 -12.96
C PHE A 114 1.55 -1.61 -12.87
N VAL A 115 2.25 -0.65 -13.51
CA VAL A 115 1.82 0.76 -13.58
C VAL A 115 1.06 1.10 -14.86
N ARG A 116 0.44 0.12 -15.51
CA ARG A 116 -0.30 0.30 -16.76
C ARG A 116 -1.34 1.42 -16.66
N LYS A 117 -1.54 2.17 -17.74
CA LYS A 117 -2.65 3.12 -17.86
C LYS A 117 -3.92 2.39 -18.29
N LEU A 118 -5.04 2.81 -17.73
CA LEU A 118 -6.35 2.34 -18.16
C LEU A 118 -6.97 3.28 -19.19
N LYS A 119 -7.86 2.75 -20.00
CA LYS A 119 -8.70 3.54 -20.91
C LYS A 119 -9.57 4.51 -20.09
N PRO A 120 -9.86 5.73 -20.59
CA PRO A 120 -10.62 6.72 -19.83
C PRO A 120 -11.99 6.22 -19.36
N GLU A 121 -12.64 5.40 -20.17
CA GLU A 121 -13.95 4.82 -19.88
C GLU A 121 -13.93 3.74 -18.80
N ALA A 122 -12.76 3.18 -18.49
CA ALA A 122 -12.62 2.13 -17.48
C ALA A 122 -12.82 2.64 -16.03
N ARG A 123 -12.56 3.92 -15.80
CA ARG A 123 -12.75 4.60 -14.50
C ARG A 123 -13.36 5.98 -14.73
N PRO A 124 -14.68 6.05 -15.00
CA PRO A 124 -15.35 7.33 -15.23
C PRO A 124 -15.33 8.17 -13.96
N VAL A 125 -14.94 9.43 -14.11
CA VAL A 125 -14.83 10.38 -13.00
C VAL A 125 -16.09 11.25 -12.96
N ASN A 126 -16.75 11.32 -11.81
CA ASN A 126 -17.84 12.27 -11.60
C ASN A 126 -17.26 13.68 -11.43
N MET A 127 -17.55 14.55 -12.38
CA MET A 127 -17.03 15.93 -12.43
C MET A 127 -17.83 16.92 -11.58
N ASP A 128 -18.92 16.51 -10.92
CA ASP A 128 -19.65 17.39 -10.01
C ASP A 128 -18.75 17.89 -8.89
N SER A 129 -18.65 19.20 -8.73
CA SER A 129 -17.75 19.86 -7.79
C SER A 129 -18.07 19.63 -6.31
N ILE A 130 -19.24 19.09 -5.99
CA ILE A 130 -19.64 18.73 -4.61
C ILE A 130 -19.35 17.25 -4.26
N ILE A 131 -18.78 16.50 -5.18
CA ILE A 131 -18.46 15.08 -4.98
C ILE A 131 -16.95 14.91 -4.89
N VAL A 132 -16.49 14.25 -3.84
CA VAL A 132 -15.13 13.72 -3.74
C VAL A 132 -15.09 12.36 -4.42
N VAL A 133 -14.17 12.15 -5.37
CA VAL A 133 -14.01 10.86 -6.04
C VAL A 133 -12.89 10.04 -5.40
N SER A 134 -12.93 8.72 -5.58
CA SER A 134 -11.82 7.88 -5.13
C SER A 134 -10.54 8.24 -5.87
N PRO A 135 -9.43 8.49 -5.17
CA PRO A 135 -8.15 8.77 -5.83
C PRO A 135 -7.50 7.53 -6.45
N ALA A 136 -7.92 6.32 -6.07
CA ALA A 136 -7.33 5.07 -6.53
C ALA A 136 -8.35 3.93 -6.47
N ASP A 137 -8.04 2.81 -7.13
CA ASP A 137 -8.70 1.53 -6.88
C ASP A 137 -8.23 0.95 -5.55
N GLY A 138 -9.03 0.09 -4.92
CA GLY A 138 -8.61 -0.62 -3.70
C GLY A 138 -9.75 -0.93 -2.74
N LYS A 139 -9.39 -1.50 -1.59
CA LYS A 139 -10.30 -1.75 -0.46
C LYS A 139 -10.34 -0.51 0.41
N ILE A 140 -11.56 -0.02 0.69
CA ILE A 140 -11.80 1.27 1.33
C ILE A 140 -12.29 1.07 2.76
N LEU A 141 -11.71 1.85 3.68
CA LEU A 141 -12.25 2.12 5.01
C LEU A 141 -12.46 3.62 5.14
N ALA A 142 -13.62 4.03 5.59
CA ALA A 142 -13.98 5.44 5.77
C ALA A 142 -14.41 5.70 7.22
N TYR A 143 -13.91 6.79 7.75
CA TYR A 143 -14.16 7.24 9.12
C TYR A 143 -14.62 8.69 9.07
N ALA A 144 -15.83 8.93 9.58
CA ALA A 144 -16.46 10.24 9.52
C ALA A 144 -15.82 11.25 10.48
N ASP A 145 -15.32 10.77 11.61
CA ASP A 145 -14.70 11.58 12.66
C ASP A 145 -13.50 10.82 13.23
N ILE A 146 -12.30 11.37 13.03
CA ILE A 146 -11.05 10.70 13.42
C ILE A 146 -10.73 10.83 14.92
N ASP A 147 -11.34 11.78 15.63
CA ASP A 147 -11.05 11.99 17.05
C ASP A 147 -11.95 11.12 17.96
N ASN A 148 -13.13 10.74 17.47
CA ASN A 148 -14.11 9.96 18.23
C ASN A 148 -14.24 8.49 17.80
N GLN A 149 -13.39 8.04 16.89
CA GLN A 149 -13.37 6.64 16.45
C GLN A 149 -12.09 5.96 16.89
N ASP A 150 -12.25 4.97 17.75
CA ASP A 150 -11.18 4.03 18.03
C ASP A 150 -10.79 3.32 16.73
N PHE A 151 -9.71 3.77 16.12
CA PHE A 151 -9.02 3.02 15.06
C PHE A 151 -8.39 1.76 15.66
N LEU A 152 -9.24 0.95 16.28
CA LEU A 152 -8.81 -0.23 17.00
C LEU A 152 -8.51 -1.38 16.06
N ILE A 153 -7.39 -1.30 15.37
CA ILE A 153 -6.71 -2.53 14.99
C ILE A 153 -5.85 -2.92 16.19
N LYS A 154 -6.32 -3.88 16.99
CA LYS A 154 -5.62 -4.39 18.21
C LYS A 154 -5.27 -3.32 19.26
N GLY A 155 -6.12 -2.32 19.47
CA GLY A 155 -5.91 -1.32 20.53
C GLY A 155 -4.94 -0.18 20.18
N TYR A 156 -4.48 -0.09 18.93
CA TYR A 156 -3.71 1.06 18.45
C TYR A 156 -4.64 2.13 17.90
N SER A 157 -4.50 3.33 18.43
CA SER A 157 -5.15 4.55 17.91
C SER A 157 -4.25 5.16 16.85
N PHE A 158 -4.76 5.36 15.65
CA PHE A 158 -4.04 6.08 14.59
C PHE A 158 -3.88 7.55 15.00
N ASP A 159 -2.65 8.04 15.02
CA ASP A 159 -2.35 9.42 15.34
C ASP A 159 -2.03 10.20 14.06
N VAL A 160 -2.88 11.19 13.76
CA VAL A 160 -2.69 12.08 12.60
C VAL A 160 -1.42 12.93 12.75
N MET A 161 -1.04 13.32 13.98
CA MET A 161 0.20 14.07 14.22
C MET A 161 1.42 13.22 13.90
N GLU A 162 1.44 11.96 14.35
CA GLU A 162 2.51 11.02 14.00
C GLU A 162 2.53 10.74 12.50
N PHE A 163 1.35 10.58 11.88
CA PHE A 163 1.24 10.30 10.46
C PHE A 163 1.75 11.47 9.59
N LEU A 164 1.38 12.70 9.90
CA LEU A 164 1.79 13.87 9.12
C LEU A 164 3.17 14.40 9.50
N ASN A 165 3.67 14.03 10.68
CA ASN A 165 4.89 14.58 11.27
C ASN A 165 4.90 16.12 11.28
N ASP A 166 3.72 16.72 11.49
CA ASP A 166 3.47 18.16 11.54
C ASP A 166 2.25 18.43 12.44
N ASP A 167 2.54 18.85 13.68
CA ASP A 167 1.51 19.10 14.70
C ASP A 167 0.55 20.23 14.31
N ALA A 168 1.08 21.30 13.69
CA ALA A 168 0.26 22.45 13.29
C ALA A 168 -0.71 22.08 12.16
N LEU A 169 -0.25 21.26 11.22
CA LEU A 169 -1.10 20.75 10.15
C LEU A 169 -2.13 19.76 10.71
N ALA A 170 -1.72 18.84 11.58
CA ALA A 170 -2.61 17.84 12.17
C ALA A 170 -3.77 18.46 12.97
N GLN A 171 -3.51 19.55 13.69
CA GLN A 171 -4.56 20.27 14.44
C GLN A 171 -5.70 20.81 13.55
N LYS A 172 -5.44 21.09 12.28
CA LYS A 172 -6.48 21.53 11.33
C LYS A 172 -7.48 20.42 10.99
N TYR A 173 -7.10 19.16 11.20
CA TYR A 173 -7.93 17.97 10.88
C TYR A 173 -8.62 17.38 12.10
N LYS A 174 -8.60 18.08 13.24
CA LYS A 174 -9.43 17.73 14.41
C LYS A 174 -10.89 17.61 14.00
N ASN A 175 -11.56 16.53 14.43
CA ASN A 175 -12.91 16.14 14.01
C ASN A 175 -13.06 15.98 12.48
N GLY A 176 -11.95 15.78 11.77
CA GLY A 176 -11.94 15.54 10.33
C GLY A 176 -12.35 14.12 9.98
N SER A 177 -12.51 13.87 8.69
CA SER A 177 -12.78 12.54 8.16
C SER A 177 -11.52 11.92 7.56
N LEU A 178 -11.38 10.60 7.65
CA LEU A 178 -10.29 9.85 7.03
C LEU A 178 -10.83 8.76 6.12
N ILE A 179 -10.23 8.65 4.94
CA ILE A 179 -10.47 7.55 4.01
C ILE A 179 -9.14 6.84 3.78
N VAL A 180 -9.09 5.56 4.13
CA VAL A 180 -7.93 4.69 3.86
C VAL A 180 -8.26 3.80 2.68
N ILE A 181 -7.43 3.86 1.64
CA ILE A 181 -7.56 3.05 0.44
C ILE A 181 -6.33 2.16 0.33
N ARG A 182 -6.54 0.86 0.43
CA ARG A 182 -5.48 -0.12 0.34
C ARG A 182 -5.52 -0.82 -1.01
N LEU A 183 -4.50 -0.60 -1.81
CA LEU A 183 -4.31 -1.27 -3.08
C LEU A 183 -3.71 -2.67 -2.85
N CYS A 184 -4.30 -3.67 -3.49
CA CYS A 184 -3.69 -4.99 -3.61
C CYS A 184 -2.78 -5.03 -4.85
N PRO A 185 -1.81 -5.93 -4.95
CA PRO A 185 -0.96 -6.04 -6.15
C PRO A 185 -1.73 -6.22 -7.45
N THR A 186 -2.98 -6.65 -7.39
CA THR A 186 -3.87 -6.86 -8.53
C THR A 186 -4.61 -5.59 -8.97
N ASP A 187 -4.71 -4.59 -8.09
CA ASP A 187 -5.45 -3.37 -8.35
C ASP A 187 -4.70 -2.45 -9.34
N TYR A 188 -5.33 -1.37 -9.77
CA TYR A 188 -4.73 -0.34 -10.60
C TYR A 188 -3.80 0.54 -9.77
N HIS A 189 -2.49 0.53 -10.05
CA HIS A 189 -1.47 1.20 -9.26
C HIS A 189 -1.12 2.61 -9.74
N ARG A 190 -2.14 3.37 -10.17
CA ARG A 190 -2.04 4.82 -10.36
C ARG A 190 -3.05 5.53 -9.49
N PHE A 191 -2.76 6.74 -9.09
CA PHE A 191 -3.60 7.56 -8.24
C PHE A 191 -3.86 8.92 -8.88
N HIS A 192 -5.00 9.51 -8.53
CA HIS A 192 -5.55 10.70 -9.17
C HIS A 192 -6.06 11.67 -8.10
N PHE A 193 -6.08 12.95 -8.39
CA PHE A 193 -6.63 13.91 -7.45
C PHE A 193 -8.13 13.66 -7.19
N PRO A 194 -8.55 13.52 -5.93
CA PRO A 194 -9.96 13.28 -5.58
C PRO A 194 -10.83 14.53 -5.71
N VAL A 195 -10.20 15.71 -5.72
CA VAL A 195 -10.83 17.04 -5.78
C VAL A 195 -9.99 17.98 -6.62
N SER A 196 -10.57 19.08 -7.08
CA SER A 196 -9.82 20.17 -7.71
C SER A 196 -9.49 21.26 -6.71
N GLY A 197 -8.30 21.84 -6.82
CA GLY A 197 -7.85 22.92 -5.93
C GLY A 197 -6.40 23.30 -6.12
N LYS A 198 -5.89 24.16 -5.23
CA LYS A 198 -4.48 24.52 -5.21
C LYS A 198 -3.68 23.52 -4.39
N VAL A 199 -2.61 22.98 -4.97
CA VAL A 199 -1.74 21.97 -4.35
C VAL A 199 -0.60 22.63 -3.61
N SER A 200 -0.28 22.14 -2.40
CA SER A 200 0.92 22.51 -1.66
C SER A 200 2.18 21.93 -2.31
N SER A 201 3.34 22.32 -1.80
CA SER A 201 4.58 21.58 -2.05
C SER A 201 4.46 20.13 -1.52
N LEU A 202 5.11 19.20 -2.21
CA LEU A 202 5.16 17.79 -1.81
C LEU A 202 6.00 17.63 -0.53
N THR A 203 5.42 17.04 0.49
CA THR A 203 6.13 16.64 1.71
C THR A 203 6.48 15.17 1.64
N LYS A 204 7.74 14.83 1.96
CA LYS A 204 8.26 13.46 1.98
C LYS A 204 8.70 13.10 3.39
N ILE A 205 8.22 11.97 3.89
CA ILE A 205 8.60 11.43 5.18
C ILE A 205 9.27 10.08 4.95
N GLU A 206 10.54 9.99 5.32
CA GLU A 206 11.31 8.76 5.20
C GLU A 206 10.82 7.73 6.21
N GLY A 207 10.94 6.45 5.86
CA GLY A 207 10.48 5.36 6.71
C GLY A 207 10.86 3.99 6.19
N GLY A 208 10.26 2.98 6.80
CA GLY A 208 10.41 1.58 6.42
C GLY A 208 9.56 1.21 5.21
N TYR A 209 9.63 -0.07 4.85
CA TYR A 209 8.88 -0.69 3.76
C TYR A 209 8.19 -1.96 4.27
N PHE A 210 7.37 -1.83 5.31
CA PHE A 210 6.55 -2.93 5.78
C PHE A 210 5.38 -3.18 4.82
N SER A 211 4.88 -4.41 4.77
CA SER A 211 3.69 -4.69 3.97
C SER A 211 2.44 -4.05 4.57
N VAL A 212 1.58 -3.49 3.72
CA VAL A 212 0.23 -2.98 4.09
C VAL A 212 -0.87 -4.03 3.91
N ASN A 213 -0.48 -5.30 3.69
CA ASN A 213 -1.44 -6.39 3.66
C ASN A 213 -2.02 -6.63 5.07
N PRO A 214 -3.31 -6.98 5.23
CA PRO A 214 -3.91 -7.24 6.54
C PRO A 214 -3.18 -8.31 7.38
N ILE A 215 -2.45 -9.26 6.77
CA ILE A 215 -1.58 -10.19 7.51
C ILE A 215 -0.50 -9.44 8.27
N ALA A 216 0.12 -8.45 7.62
CA ALA A 216 1.14 -7.60 8.24
C ALA A 216 0.52 -6.63 9.26
N LEU A 217 -0.59 -5.98 8.91
CA LEU A 217 -1.29 -5.02 9.77
C LEU A 217 -1.81 -5.65 11.07
N ARG A 218 -2.09 -6.95 11.07
CA ARG A 218 -2.44 -7.69 12.30
C ARG A 218 -1.26 -7.84 13.27
N GLU A 219 -0.04 -7.75 12.78
CA GLU A 219 1.18 -7.91 13.59
C GLU A 219 1.84 -6.56 13.91
N ILE A 220 1.75 -5.59 13.02
CA ILE A 220 2.34 -4.25 13.15
C ILE A 220 1.28 -3.25 12.71
N VAL A 221 0.59 -2.65 13.67
CA VAL A 221 -0.52 -1.71 13.38
C VAL A 221 -0.03 -0.33 12.98
N GLU A 222 1.15 0.07 13.44
CA GLU A 222 1.76 1.38 13.17
C GLU A 222 2.36 1.50 11.76
N VAL A 223 2.15 0.52 10.89
CA VAL A 223 2.76 0.47 9.53
C VAL A 223 2.55 1.78 8.77
N PHE A 224 1.38 2.42 8.87
CA PHE A 224 1.10 3.66 8.17
C PHE A 224 2.00 4.82 8.62
N CYS A 225 2.37 4.87 9.91
CA CYS A 225 3.28 5.87 10.46
C CYS A 225 4.75 5.46 10.31
N LEU A 226 5.05 4.14 10.27
CA LEU A 226 6.42 3.63 10.16
C LEU A 226 6.95 3.61 8.73
N ASN A 227 6.07 3.52 7.73
CA ASN A 227 6.50 3.44 6.34
C ASN A 227 6.83 4.81 5.75
N LYS A 228 7.73 4.78 4.75
CA LYS A 228 7.92 5.92 3.85
C LYS A 228 6.57 6.35 3.30
N ARG A 229 6.31 7.65 3.33
CA ARG A 229 5.09 8.26 2.82
C ARG A 229 5.34 9.63 2.23
N GLU A 230 4.48 10.04 1.33
CA GLU A 230 4.50 11.35 0.73
C GLU A 230 3.09 11.92 0.79
N TYR A 231 2.95 13.24 0.95
CA TYR A 231 1.64 13.87 0.91
C TYR A 231 1.68 15.28 0.35
N VAL A 232 0.51 15.69 -0.17
CA VAL A 232 0.21 17.08 -0.52
C VAL A 232 -1.10 17.49 0.13
N SER A 233 -1.27 18.78 0.41
CA SER A 233 -2.58 19.32 0.72
C SER A 233 -3.16 20.02 -0.52
N VAL A 234 -4.47 19.87 -0.70
CA VAL A 234 -5.24 20.49 -1.79
C VAL A 234 -6.23 21.45 -1.16
N SER A 235 -5.99 22.75 -1.32
CA SER A 235 -6.92 23.78 -0.87
C SER A 235 -8.09 23.89 -1.84
N THR A 236 -9.28 23.57 -1.38
CA THR A 236 -10.50 23.53 -2.19
C THR A 236 -11.49 24.63 -1.78
N ARG A 237 -12.42 24.98 -2.67
CA ARG A 237 -13.48 25.96 -2.35
C ARG A 237 -14.61 25.37 -1.49
N LYS A 238 -14.85 24.04 -1.55
CA LYS A 238 -16.03 23.41 -0.95
C LYS A 238 -15.72 22.47 0.19
N PHE A 239 -14.54 21.84 0.17
CA PHE A 239 -14.16 20.82 1.17
C PHE A 239 -13.11 21.33 2.16
N GLY A 240 -12.73 22.64 2.07
CA GLY A 240 -11.59 23.13 2.83
C GLY A 240 -10.28 22.56 2.32
N GLU A 241 -9.41 22.16 3.21
CA GLU A 241 -8.11 21.57 2.89
C GLU A 241 -8.20 20.04 2.94
N VAL A 242 -7.84 19.38 1.86
CA VAL A 242 -7.85 17.91 1.71
C VAL A 242 -6.42 17.42 1.60
N ILE A 243 -5.99 16.53 2.49
CA ILE A 243 -4.69 15.84 2.37
C ILE A 243 -4.88 14.61 1.50
N MET A 244 -3.99 14.46 0.53
CA MET A 244 -3.80 13.25 -0.23
C MET A 244 -2.40 12.72 0.11
N ALA A 245 -2.36 11.49 0.63
CA ALA A 245 -1.14 10.87 1.12
C ALA A 245 -0.96 9.47 0.53
N GLU A 246 0.23 9.19 0.05
CA GLU A 246 0.64 7.90 -0.46
C GLU A 246 1.63 7.24 0.51
N VAL A 247 1.35 6.00 0.89
CA VAL A 247 2.19 5.21 1.79
C VAL A 247 2.86 4.09 1.02
N GLY A 248 4.18 4.09 1.02
CA GLY A 248 4.97 3.01 0.41
C GLY A 248 4.84 1.70 1.18
N ALA A 249 5.11 0.59 0.50
CA ALA A 249 5.04 -0.75 1.07
C ALA A 249 6.21 -1.62 0.59
N THR A 250 6.36 -2.82 1.17
CA THR A 250 7.34 -3.81 0.73
C THR A 250 7.20 -4.05 -0.78
N MET A 251 8.30 -3.87 -1.53
CA MET A 251 8.38 -4.03 -2.98
C MET A 251 7.53 -3.03 -3.80
N VAL A 252 6.77 -2.14 -3.15
CA VAL A 252 5.95 -1.09 -3.77
C VAL A 252 6.22 0.23 -3.03
N GLY A 253 7.42 0.75 -3.18
CA GLY A 253 7.85 1.93 -2.40
C GLY A 253 8.28 3.13 -3.26
N SER A 254 8.23 3.01 -4.58
CA SER A 254 8.45 4.14 -5.50
C SER A 254 7.13 4.88 -5.70
N ILE A 255 7.04 6.09 -5.14
CA ILE A 255 5.91 7.00 -5.35
C ILE A 255 6.38 8.02 -6.38
N ILE A 256 5.66 8.13 -7.49
CA ILE A 256 6.03 9.00 -8.61
C ILE A 256 4.89 9.97 -8.86
N GLN A 257 5.13 11.24 -8.54
CA GLN A 257 4.19 12.31 -8.84
C GLN A 257 4.37 12.72 -10.31
N THR A 258 3.27 12.76 -11.06
CA THR A 258 3.30 13.05 -12.50
C THR A 258 2.70 14.41 -12.85
N TYR A 259 1.94 15.01 -11.94
CA TYR A 259 1.36 16.36 -12.14
C TYR A 259 2.44 17.45 -12.19
N LYS A 260 2.12 18.55 -12.84
CA LYS A 260 2.99 19.72 -12.95
C LYS A 260 2.25 20.97 -12.44
N GLY A 261 2.99 21.85 -11.74
CA GLY A 261 2.43 23.08 -11.20
C GLY A 261 1.78 22.89 -9.84
N ASP A 262 0.92 23.84 -9.48
CA ASP A 262 0.29 23.96 -8.15
C ASP A 262 -1.25 23.83 -8.23
N ILE A 263 -1.78 23.29 -9.31
CA ILE A 263 -3.23 23.10 -9.51
C ILE A 263 -3.54 21.62 -9.67
N ALA A 264 -4.36 21.11 -8.77
CA ALA A 264 -5.00 19.81 -8.89
C ALA A 264 -6.26 19.92 -9.75
N GLU A 265 -6.40 19.02 -10.70
CA GLU A 265 -7.65 18.79 -11.43
C GLU A 265 -8.19 17.41 -11.02
N LYS A 266 -9.45 17.37 -10.57
CA LYS A 266 -10.10 16.13 -10.16
C LYS A 266 -10.04 15.07 -11.27
N GLY A 267 -9.59 13.86 -10.93
CA GLY A 267 -9.43 12.74 -11.85
C GLY A 267 -8.16 12.79 -12.72
N LYS A 268 -7.27 13.77 -12.54
CA LYS A 268 -5.94 13.79 -13.17
C LYS A 268 -4.89 13.17 -12.25
N GLU A 269 -3.86 12.53 -12.88
CA GLU A 269 -2.68 11.98 -12.18
C GLU A 269 -1.76 13.09 -11.65
#